data_f28ad9656004b6c2afe01fe1745c6747
#
_entry.id   f28ad9656004b6c2afe01fe1745c6747
#
_cell.length_a   1.000
_cell.length_b   1.000
_cell.length_c   1.000
_cell.angle_alpha   90.00
_cell.angle_beta   90.00
_cell.angle_gamma   90.00
#
_symmetry.space_group_name_H-M   'P 1'
#
loop_
_entity.id
_entity.type
_entity.pdbx_description
1 polymer ?
#
loop_
_entity_poly.entity_id
_entity_poly.type
_entity_poly.pdbx_seq_one_letter_code
_entity_poly.pdbx_strand_id
1 'polypeptide(L)'
;SSDPILAGEFLLPAGSSSAAILDTFQHGEVIRRFVTIPEGLPSILVHERLMAEDHLTGEIPVPVEGSVLPDTYDFERGEARSAVLARMQAAMQNYLAEAWPKRAEDIAVDSVQEAVILASIVEKETGVARERRMVAGLYSNRVKDGMLLQADPTIIYPLTKGKPLGRRIRQSEIAAINDYNTYTMVGLPKGPITNPGREAIAAVLDPAETSARYMVADGTGGHAFAETLEEHNRNVAKWFEIRRQRGEM
;
A
#
# COMPACT_ATOMS: atom_id res chain seq x y z
N SER A 1 36.37 31.45 14.84
CA SER A 1 35.23 31.17 13.96
C SER A 1 34.08 30.70 14.83
N SER A 2 32.98 31.39 14.81
CA SER A 2 31.78 30.94 15.49
C SER A 2 31.08 29.91 14.59
N ASP A 3 30.76 28.73 15.14
CA ASP A 3 30.00 27.73 14.42
C ASP A 3 28.59 28.28 14.07
N PRO A 4 28.03 27.92 12.93
CA PRO A 4 26.72 28.43 12.52
C PRO A 4 25.62 27.95 13.46
N ILE A 5 24.59 28.76 13.65
CA ILE A 5 23.36 28.36 14.36
C ILE A 5 22.56 27.47 13.41
N LEU A 6 22.17 26.28 13.90
CA LEU A 6 21.29 25.35 13.19
C LEU A 6 19.86 25.91 13.17
N ALA A 7 19.18 25.77 12.04
CA ALA A 7 17.76 26.03 11.98
C ALA A 7 16.97 24.83 12.54
N GLY A 8 15.89 25.10 13.30
CA GLY A 8 15.05 24.03 13.83
C GLY A 8 14.48 24.36 15.22
N GLU A 9 13.86 23.36 15.79
CA GLU A 9 13.29 23.39 17.15
C GLU A 9 14.23 22.62 18.09
N PHE A 10 14.51 23.20 19.27
CA PHE A 10 15.44 22.62 20.24
C PHE A 10 14.79 22.51 21.60
N LEU A 11 15.15 21.46 22.34
CA LEU A 11 14.78 21.34 23.75
C LEU A 11 15.79 22.10 24.60
N LEU A 12 15.31 23.16 25.28
CA LEU A 12 16.13 23.93 26.21
C LEU A 12 15.67 23.62 27.64
N PRO A 13 16.54 23.04 28.51
CA PRO A 13 16.22 22.87 29.92
C PRO A 13 15.96 24.22 30.60
N ALA A 14 14.97 24.27 31.50
CA ALA A 14 14.69 25.48 32.26
C ALA A 14 15.92 25.87 33.10
N GLY A 15 16.30 27.16 33.07
CA GLY A 15 17.46 27.68 33.78
C GLY A 15 18.80 27.51 33.06
N SER A 16 18.78 27.10 31.77
CA SER A 16 19.99 27.05 30.95
C SER A 16 20.65 28.44 30.84
N SER A 17 21.97 28.47 30.94
CA SER A 17 22.76 29.69 30.71
C SER A 17 22.76 30.09 29.24
N SER A 18 23.02 31.37 28.95
CA SER A 18 23.12 31.86 27.54
C SER A 18 24.17 31.08 26.74
N ALA A 19 25.28 30.69 27.37
CA ALA A 19 26.31 29.87 26.73
C ALA A 19 25.80 28.46 26.38
N ALA A 20 25.08 27.82 27.30
CA ALA A 20 24.48 26.50 27.05
C ALA A 20 23.38 26.57 25.96
N ILE A 21 22.59 27.66 25.91
CA ILE A 21 21.58 27.86 24.87
C ILE A 21 22.28 28.00 23.50
N LEU A 22 23.32 28.80 23.43
CA LEU A 22 24.09 28.98 22.19
C LEU A 22 24.74 27.66 21.72
N ASP A 23 25.31 26.90 22.63
CA ASP A 23 25.90 25.57 22.34
C ASP A 23 24.83 24.62 21.81
N THR A 24 23.62 24.60 22.42
CA THR A 24 22.50 23.79 21.92
C THR A 24 22.09 24.21 20.51
N PHE A 25 22.06 25.49 20.19
CA PHE A 25 21.73 25.96 18.86
C PHE A 25 22.82 25.71 17.81
N GLN A 26 24.06 25.53 18.22
CA GLN A 26 25.19 25.23 17.33
C GLN A 26 25.42 23.73 17.17
N HIS A 27 25.23 22.92 18.21
CA HIS A 27 25.65 21.54 18.26
C HIS A 27 24.55 20.57 18.74
N GLY A 28 23.41 21.09 19.23
CA GLY A 28 22.32 20.27 19.76
C GLY A 28 21.52 19.56 18.67
N GLU A 29 20.75 18.57 19.09
CA GLU A 29 19.85 17.85 18.21
C GLU A 29 18.57 18.64 17.96
N VAL A 30 18.17 18.76 16.69
CA VAL A 30 16.90 19.34 16.28
C VAL A 30 15.77 18.34 16.59
N ILE A 31 14.67 18.84 17.18
CA ILE A 31 13.49 18.02 17.43
C ILE A 31 12.87 17.60 16.11
N ARG A 32 12.81 16.27 15.91
CA ARG A 32 12.15 15.67 14.74
C ARG A 32 10.78 15.15 15.08
N ARG A 33 9.86 15.32 14.16
CA ARG A 33 8.50 14.79 14.18
C ARG A 33 8.39 13.68 13.16
N PHE A 34 7.31 12.90 13.24
CA PHE A 34 7.12 11.76 12.38
C PHE A 34 5.72 11.74 11.78
N VAL A 35 5.62 11.39 10.51
CA VAL A 35 4.37 11.05 9.85
C VAL A 35 4.45 9.63 9.32
N THR A 36 3.49 8.79 9.68
CA THR A 36 3.42 7.39 9.25
C THR A 36 2.42 7.24 8.12
N ILE A 37 2.85 6.65 7.03
CA ILE A 37 2.01 6.22 5.91
C ILE A 37 1.86 4.71 6.00
N PRO A 38 0.69 4.19 6.43
CA PRO A 38 0.45 2.75 6.48
C PRO A 38 0.45 2.10 5.10
N GLU A 39 0.82 0.83 5.05
CA GLU A 39 0.69 0.01 3.84
C GLU A 39 -0.76 0.00 3.35
N GLY A 40 -0.96 0.04 2.05
CA GLY A 40 -2.28 0.04 1.44
C GLY A 40 -3.07 1.35 1.61
N LEU A 41 -2.43 2.46 2.03
CA LEU A 41 -3.08 3.76 2.08
C LEU A 41 -3.13 4.38 0.68
N PRO A 42 -4.32 4.69 0.12
CA PRO A 42 -4.43 5.31 -1.20
C PRO A 42 -3.92 6.76 -1.18
N SER A 43 -3.46 7.24 -2.32
CA SER A 43 -2.79 8.53 -2.45
C SER A 43 -3.64 9.73 -2.03
N ILE A 44 -4.97 9.65 -2.17
CA ILE A 44 -5.87 10.68 -1.65
C ILE A 44 -5.79 10.81 -0.13
N LEU A 45 -5.66 9.69 0.59
CA LEU A 45 -5.51 9.68 2.04
C LEU A 45 -4.07 10.02 2.48
N VAL A 46 -3.06 9.71 1.67
CA VAL A 46 -1.68 10.22 1.89
C VAL A 46 -1.69 11.74 1.84
N HIS A 47 -2.33 12.32 0.82
CA HIS A 47 -2.49 13.76 0.68
C HIS A 47 -3.20 14.37 1.89
N GLU A 48 -4.37 13.83 2.27
CA GLU A 48 -5.14 14.32 3.42
C GLU A 48 -4.32 14.28 4.72
N ARG A 49 -3.56 13.20 4.93
CA ARG A 49 -2.69 13.05 6.11
C ARG A 49 -1.57 14.08 6.15
N LEU A 50 -0.90 14.34 5.03
CA LEU A 50 0.13 15.36 4.94
C LEU A 50 -0.45 16.77 5.09
N MET A 51 -1.64 17.03 4.53
CA MET A 51 -2.31 18.33 4.68
C MET A 51 -2.79 18.60 6.11
N ALA A 52 -3.13 17.55 6.86
CA ALA A 52 -3.54 17.65 8.26
C ALA A 52 -2.37 17.83 9.24
N GLU A 53 -1.11 17.73 8.79
CA GLU A 53 0.04 17.92 9.66
C GLU A 53 0.36 19.41 9.80
N ASP A 54 -0.01 20.01 10.95
CA ASP A 54 0.09 21.44 11.21
C ASP A 54 1.53 21.98 11.25
N HIS A 55 2.51 21.12 11.48
CA HIS A 55 3.92 21.49 11.55
C HIS A 55 4.62 21.52 10.19
N LEU A 56 3.94 21.09 9.12
CA LEU A 56 4.42 21.22 7.75
C LEU A 56 3.84 22.44 7.06
N THR A 57 4.54 22.96 6.05
CA THR A 57 4.14 24.16 5.30
C THR A 57 3.88 23.87 3.82
N GLY A 58 3.12 24.75 3.17
CA GLY A 58 2.81 24.70 1.75
C GLY A 58 1.72 23.68 1.41
N GLU A 59 1.20 23.75 0.20
CA GLU A 59 0.23 22.83 -0.37
C GLU A 59 0.92 21.84 -1.31
N ILE A 60 0.34 20.68 -1.47
CA ILE A 60 0.80 19.65 -2.41
C ILE A 60 -0.39 19.11 -3.21
N PRO A 61 -0.19 18.67 -4.45
CA PRO A 61 -1.21 17.89 -5.15
C PRO A 61 -1.35 16.48 -4.54
N VAL A 62 -2.45 15.80 -4.85
CA VAL A 62 -2.58 14.36 -4.57
C VAL A 62 -1.48 13.63 -5.36
N PRO A 63 -0.61 12.85 -4.71
CA PRO A 63 0.46 12.14 -5.42
C PRO A 63 -0.11 11.07 -6.36
N VAL A 64 0.68 10.70 -7.36
CA VAL A 64 0.31 9.60 -8.26
C VAL A 64 0.13 8.32 -7.44
N GLU A 65 -0.93 7.56 -7.72
CA GLU A 65 -1.21 6.32 -7.01
C GLU A 65 -0.05 5.32 -7.19
N GLY A 66 0.35 4.67 -6.10
CA GLY A 66 1.47 3.73 -6.09
C GLY A 66 2.86 4.39 -6.07
N SER A 67 2.96 5.73 -6.02
CA SER A 67 4.25 6.43 -6.06
C SER A 67 4.90 6.64 -4.70
N VAL A 68 4.18 6.42 -3.61
CA VAL A 68 4.63 6.66 -2.23
C VAL A 68 4.97 5.32 -1.57
N LEU A 69 6.16 5.21 -0.97
CA LEU A 69 6.48 4.02 -0.17
C LEU A 69 5.88 4.17 1.23
N PRO A 70 4.99 3.27 1.66
CA PRO A 70 4.52 3.23 3.04
C PRO A 70 5.68 3.04 4.02
N ASP A 71 5.81 3.98 4.96
CA ASP A 71 6.83 3.99 6.00
C ASP A 71 6.54 5.11 7.02
N THR A 72 7.38 5.25 8.03
CA THR A 72 7.41 6.41 8.92
C THR A 72 8.51 7.36 8.49
N TYR A 73 8.14 8.62 8.23
CA TYR A 73 9.04 9.66 7.74
C TYR A 73 9.20 10.74 8.80
N ASP A 74 10.44 11.10 9.08
CA ASP A 74 10.76 12.22 9.96
C ASP A 74 10.71 13.55 9.22
N PHE A 75 10.41 14.60 9.96
CA PHE A 75 10.42 15.96 9.45
C PHE A 75 10.68 16.99 10.56
N GLU A 76 11.08 18.18 10.18
CA GLU A 76 11.28 19.31 11.07
C GLU A 76 10.09 20.27 11.00
N ARG A 77 9.86 21.01 12.09
CA ARG A 77 8.81 22.03 12.10
C ARG A 77 9.07 23.09 11.03
N GLY A 78 8.06 23.38 10.22
CA GLY A 78 8.13 24.35 9.14
C GLY A 78 8.69 23.80 7.83
N GLU A 79 9.07 22.51 7.79
CA GLU A 79 9.49 21.87 6.55
C GLU A 79 8.36 21.88 5.51
N ALA A 80 8.72 21.99 4.24
CA ALA A 80 7.73 21.96 3.16
C ALA A 80 7.14 20.55 2.98
N ARG A 81 5.79 20.44 2.90
CA ARG A 81 5.10 19.18 2.59
C ARG A 81 5.63 18.55 1.30
N SER A 82 5.97 19.36 0.31
CA SER A 82 6.54 18.89 -0.94
C SER A 82 7.88 18.18 -0.76
N ALA A 83 8.72 18.62 0.19
CA ALA A 83 9.99 17.98 0.48
C ALA A 83 9.78 16.60 1.15
N VAL A 84 8.85 16.52 2.10
CA VAL A 84 8.49 15.26 2.74
C VAL A 84 7.91 14.27 1.72
N LEU A 85 6.97 14.73 0.88
CA LEU A 85 6.40 13.91 -0.20
C LEU A 85 7.47 13.43 -1.18
N ALA A 86 8.41 14.30 -1.56
CA ALA A 86 9.50 13.92 -2.45
C ALA A 86 10.38 12.82 -1.86
N ARG A 87 10.64 12.81 -0.54
CA ARG A 87 11.35 11.71 0.13
C ARG A 87 10.57 10.40 0.10
N MET A 88 9.25 10.46 0.29
CA MET A 88 8.37 9.28 0.19
C MET A 88 8.39 8.66 -1.21
N GLN A 89 8.37 9.51 -2.24
CA GLN A 89 8.43 9.09 -3.64
C GLN A 89 9.83 8.57 -4.01
N ALA A 90 10.89 9.23 -3.57
CA ALA A 90 12.25 8.76 -3.75
C ALA A 90 12.49 7.40 -3.07
N ALA A 91 11.91 7.19 -1.88
CA ALA A 91 11.99 5.91 -1.18
C ALA A 91 11.35 4.78 -2.00
N MET A 92 10.19 5.02 -2.63
CA MET A 92 9.55 4.05 -3.53
C MET A 92 10.43 3.75 -4.75
N GLN A 93 10.94 4.78 -5.41
CA GLN A 93 11.81 4.64 -6.58
C GLN A 93 13.08 3.85 -6.25
N ASN A 94 13.74 4.18 -5.16
CA ASN A 94 14.96 3.50 -4.70
C ASN A 94 14.67 2.03 -4.38
N TYR A 95 13.60 1.76 -3.63
CA TYR A 95 13.21 0.39 -3.31
C TYR A 95 12.95 -0.44 -4.58
N LEU A 96 12.20 0.09 -5.54
CA LEU A 96 11.91 -0.58 -6.80
C LEU A 96 13.18 -0.81 -7.65
N ALA A 97 14.09 0.16 -7.68
CA ALA A 97 15.36 0.04 -8.39
C ALA A 97 16.25 -1.08 -7.80
N GLU A 98 16.19 -1.29 -6.49
CA GLU A 98 16.92 -2.37 -5.81
C GLU A 98 16.23 -3.74 -5.90
N ALA A 99 14.90 -3.77 -5.85
CA ALA A 99 14.12 -5.00 -5.81
C ALA A 99 13.92 -5.62 -7.21
N TRP A 100 13.64 -4.80 -8.22
CA TRP A 100 13.35 -5.28 -9.57
C TRP A 100 14.43 -6.16 -10.20
N PRO A 101 15.73 -5.84 -10.10
CA PRO A 101 16.78 -6.73 -10.63
C PRO A 101 16.87 -8.10 -9.96
N LYS A 102 16.34 -8.22 -8.73
CA LYS A 102 16.37 -9.44 -7.92
C LYS A 102 15.13 -10.32 -8.07
N ARG A 103 14.20 -9.93 -8.95
CA ARG A 103 12.96 -10.68 -9.17
C ARG A 103 13.21 -12.09 -9.65
N ALA A 104 12.30 -13.00 -9.36
CA ALA A 104 12.31 -14.34 -9.92
C ALA A 104 12.19 -14.29 -11.46
N GLU A 105 12.69 -15.32 -12.14
CA GLU A 105 12.76 -15.34 -13.61
C GLU A 105 11.38 -15.43 -14.26
N ASP A 106 10.47 -16.22 -13.68
CA ASP A 106 9.13 -16.48 -14.22
C ASP A 106 8.03 -15.78 -13.43
N ILE A 107 8.05 -14.44 -13.44
CA ILE A 107 6.96 -13.64 -12.84
C ILE A 107 5.92 -13.27 -13.90
N ALA A 108 4.73 -12.84 -13.45
CA ALA A 108 3.59 -12.53 -14.30
C ALA A 108 3.56 -11.10 -14.84
N VAL A 109 4.58 -10.30 -14.55
CA VAL A 109 4.64 -8.88 -14.89
C VAL A 109 5.93 -8.55 -15.64
N ASP A 110 5.83 -7.68 -16.65
CA ASP A 110 6.92 -7.38 -17.56
C ASP A 110 7.65 -6.06 -17.23
N SER A 111 7.11 -5.28 -16.32
CA SER A 111 7.65 -3.98 -15.94
C SER A 111 7.51 -3.68 -14.44
N VAL A 112 8.34 -2.77 -13.94
CA VAL A 112 8.24 -2.23 -12.57
C VAL A 112 6.86 -1.65 -12.31
N GLN A 113 6.29 -0.96 -13.29
CA GLN A 113 4.95 -0.38 -13.17
C GLN A 113 3.89 -1.47 -12.98
N GLU A 114 3.91 -2.52 -13.77
CA GLU A 114 2.99 -3.66 -13.61
C GLU A 114 3.19 -4.37 -12.28
N ALA A 115 4.42 -4.48 -11.78
CA ALA A 115 4.70 -5.02 -10.46
C ALA A 115 4.02 -4.20 -9.36
N VAL A 116 4.07 -2.87 -9.42
CA VAL A 116 3.38 -1.98 -8.46
C VAL A 116 1.85 -2.12 -8.57
N ILE A 117 1.33 -2.24 -9.81
CA ILE A 117 -0.13 -2.45 -10.02
C ILE A 117 -0.57 -3.75 -9.36
N LEU A 118 0.09 -4.87 -9.66
CA LEU A 118 -0.27 -6.15 -9.07
C LEU A 118 -0.06 -6.16 -7.55
N ALA A 119 1.03 -5.57 -7.06
CA ALA A 119 1.30 -5.44 -5.62
C ALA A 119 0.20 -4.64 -4.90
N SER A 120 -0.35 -3.59 -5.53
CA SER A 120 -1.45 -2.81 -4.97
C SER A 120 -2.73 -3.64 -4.79
N ILE A 121 -2.97 -4.63 -5.65
CA ILE A 121 -4.07 -5.59 -5.51
C ILE A 121 -3.77 -6.55 -4.36
N VAL A 122 -2.60 -7.18 -4.37
CA VAL A 122 -2.17 -8.12 -3.31
C VAL A 122 -2.24 -7.46 -1.93
N GLU A 123 -1.81 -6.19 -1.81
CA GLU A 123 -1.87 -5.41 -0.57
C GLU A 123 -3.28 -5.27 -0.02
N LYS A 124 -4.27 -5.13 -0.89
CA LYS A 124 -5.68 -4.96 -0.50
C LYS A 124 -6.41 -6.29 -0.28
N GLU A 125 -5.89 -7.39 -0.80
CA GLU A 125 -6.52 -8.71 -0.73
C GLU A 125 -6.18 -9.47 0.56
N THR A 126 -5.00 -9.25 1.14
CA THR A 126 -4.63 -9.93 2.38
C THR A 126 -3.84 -9.05 3.34
N GLY A 127 -4.30 -9.00 4.59
CA GLY A 127 -3.53 -8.49 5.72
C GLY A 127 -2.69 -9.57 6.43
N VAL A 128 -2.76 -10.83 5.96
CA VAL A 128 -2.08 -11.97 6.57
C VAL A 128 -0.69 -12.15 5.94
N ALA A 129 0.35 -11.77 6.66
CA ALA A 129 1.72 -11.75 6.13
C ALA A 129 2.15 -13.11 5.53
N ARG A 130 1.84 -14.24 6.21
CA ARG A 130 2.20 -15.59 5.74
C ARG A 130 1.52 -15.99 4.41
N GLU A 131 0.41 -15.35 4.04
CA GLU A 131 -0.33 -15.68 2.82
C GLU A 131 0.03 -14.78 1.65
N ARG A 132 0.75 -13.70 1.87
CA ARG A 132 1.01 -12.65 0.86
C ARG A 132 1.66 -13.22 -0.41
N ARG A 133 2.68 -14.06 -0.27
CA ARG A 133 3.31 -14.74 -1.42
C ARG A 133 2.37 -15.71 -2.13
N MET A 134 1.48 -16.38 -1.38
CA MET A 134 0.48 -17.30 -1.91
C MET A 134 -0.61 -16.55 -2.70
N VAL A 135 -1.08 -15.41 -2.18
CA VAL A 135 -2.01 -14.51 -2.89
C VAL A 135 -1.36 -13.94 -4.15
N ALA A 136 -0.09 -13.51 -4.06
CA ALA A 136 0.66 -13.07 -5.23
C ALA A 136 0.79 -14.18 -6.29
N GLY A 137 1.07 -15.41 -5.88
CA GLY A 137 1.13 -16.58 -6.76
C GLY A 137 -0.20 -16.86 -7.48
N LEU A 138 -1.30 -16.81 -6.73
CA LEU A 138 -2.66 -16.98 -7.29
C LEU A 138 -2.94 -15.91 -8.36
N TYR A 139 -2.72 -14.64 -8.08
CA TYR A 139 -2.96 -13.57 -9.05
C TYR A 139 -1.99 -13.63 -10.24
N SER A 140 -0.73 -14.02 -10.00
CA SER A 140 0.24 -14.29 -11.06
C SER A 140 -0.27 -15.38 -12.02
N ASN A 141 -0.81 -16.47 -11.50
CA ASN A 141 -1.42 -17.51 -12.32
C ASN A 141 -2.59 -16.98 -13.15
N ARG A 142 -3.48 -16.19 -12.55
CA ARG A 142 -4.61 -15.59 -13.29
C ARG A 142 -4.15 -14.66 -14.41
N VAL A 143 -3.11 -13.85 -14.16
CA VAL A 143 -2.52 -12.99 -15.21
C VAL A 143 -1.98 -13.84 -16.35
N LYS A 144 -1.15 -14.84 -16.04
CA LYS A 144 -0.54 -15.73 -17.03
C LYS A 144 -1.57 -16.53 -17.85
N ASP A 145 -2.63 -16.98 -17.20
CA ASP A 145 -3.71 -17.77 -17.80
C ASP A 145 -4.73 -16.92 -18.57
N GLY A 146 -4.62 -15.59 -18.57
CA GLY A 146 -5.60 -14.69 -19.16
C GLY A 146 -6.98 -14.73 -18.47
N MET A 147 -6.99 -15.05 -17.18
CA MET A 147 -8.22 -15.05 -16.37
C MET A 147 -8.55 -13.64 -15.87
N LEU A 148 -9.83 -13.39 -15.62
CA LEU A 148 -10.26 -12.20 -14.87
C LEU A 148 -9.69 -12.23 -13.46
N LEU A 149 -9.11 -11.12 -12.99
CA LEU A 149 -8.54 -11.07 -11.64
C LEU A 149 -9.63 -11.06 -10.56
N GLN A 150 -10.77 -10.43 -10.83
CA GLN A 150 -11.95 -10.40 -9.95
C GLN A 150 -11.62 -9.95 -8.52
N ALA A 151 -10.82 -8.90 -8.41
CA ALA A 151 -10.43 -8.29 -7.15
C ALA A 151 -11.40 -7.16 -6.77
N ASP A 152 -12.14 -7.30 -5.69
CA ASP A 152 -13.13 -6.33 -5.22
C ASP A 152 -12.56 -4.90 -5.07
N PRO A 153 -11.32 -4.70 -4.59
CA PRO A 153 -10.74 -3.37 -4.47
C PRO A 153 -10.63 -2.62 -5.81
N THR A 154 -10.57 -3.32 -6.94
CA THR A 154 -10.55 -2.70 -8.27
C THR A 154 -11.92 -2.15 -8.72
N ILE A 155 -13.01 -2.61 -8.09
CA ILE A 155 -14.34 -2.02 -8.24
C ILE A 155 -14.45 -0.75 -7.37
N ILE A 156 -13.90 -0.79 -6.17
CA ILE A 156 -14.00 0.29 -5.17
C ILE A 156 -13.19 1.52 -5.60
N TYR A 157 -11.99 1.30 -6.13
CA TYR A 157 -11.04 2.39 -6.44
C TYR A 157 -11.61 3.47 -7.38
N PRO A 158 -12.22 3.16 -8.53
CA PRO A 158 -12.80 4.19 -9.40
C PRO A 158 -13.95 4.97 -8.76
N LEU A 159 -14.64 4.39 -7.77
CA LEU A 159 -15.76 5.03 -7.07
C LEU A 159 -15.31 6.01 -6.00
N THR A 160 -14.26 5.68 -5.26
CA THR A 160 -13.89 6.36 -4.01
C THR A 160 -12.46 6.89 -3.99
N LYS A 161 -11.67 6.66 -5.05
CA LYS A 161 -10.20 6.87 -5.06
C LYS A 161 -9.49 6.03 -3.99
N GLY A 162 -10.04 4.84 -3.69
CA GLY A 162 -9.49 3.91 -2.72
C GLY A 162 -9.91 4.15 -1.26
N LYS A 163 -10.73 5.16 -0.98
CA LYS A 163 -11.35 5.31 0.35
C LYS A 163 -12.33 4.16 0.61
N PRO A 164 -12.58 3.80 1.88
CA PRO A 164 -13.57 2.77 2.21
C PRO A 164 -14.93 3.08 1.60
N LEU A 165 -15.55 2.08 0.98
CA LEU A 165 -16.86 2.24 0.34
C LEU A 165 -18.00 2.45 1.36
N GLY A 166 -17.83 1.92 2.59
CA GLY A 166 -18.81 2.05 3.67
C GLY A 166 -20.12 1.27 3.49
N ARG A 167 -20.25 0.51 2.41
CA ARG A 167 -21.40 -0.33 2.07
C ARG A 167 -20.99 -1.52 1.21
N ARG A 168 -21.89 -2.43 0.95
CA ARG A 168 -21.66 -3.52 -0.01
C ARG A 168 -21.56 -2.98 -1.45
N ILE A 169 -20.72 -3.63 -2.25
CA ILE A 169 -20.62 -3.38 -3.69
C ILE A 169 -21.95 -3.78 -4.35
N ARG A 170 -22.46 -2.94 -5.23
CA ARG A 170 -23.71 -3.18 -5.95
C ARG A 170 -23.45 -4.01 -7.20
N GLN A 171 -24.46 -4.75 -7.65
CA GLN A 171 -24.37 -5.55 -8.86
C GLN A 171 -24.04 -4.70 -10.12
N SER A 172 -24.58 -3.48 -10.21
CA SER A 172 -24.26 -2.54 -11.28
C SER A 172 -22.81 -2.07 -11.26
N GLU A 173 -22.18 -2.01 -10.09
CA GLU A 173 -20.76 -1.64 -9.93
C GLU A 173 -19.85 -2.80 -10.32
N ILE A 174 -20.25 -4.05 -10.02
CA ILE A 174 -19.54 -5.25 -10.48
C ILE A 174 -19.56 -5.34 -12.01
N ALA A 175 -20.70 -4.99 -12.65
CA ALA A 175 -20.87 -5.04 -14.09
C ALA A 175 -20.34 -3.79 -14.82
N ALA A 176 -19.89 -2.75 -14.11
CA ALA A 176 -19.43 -1.51 -14.72
C ALA A 176 -18.16 -1.71 -15.53
N ILE A 177 -18.16 -1.25 -16.78
CA ILE A 177 -16.99 -1.30 -17.67
C ILE A 177 -16.17 -0.03 -17.45
N ASN A 178 -14.93 -0.19 -16.98
CA ASN A 178 -13.96 0.89 -16.83
C ASN A 178 -12.53 0.32 -16.79
N ASP A 179 -11.53 1.18 -16.78
CA ASP A 179 -10.11 0.82 -16.87
C ASP A 179 -9.53 0.13 -15.59
N TYR A 180 -10.33 -0.03 -14.54
CA TYR A 180 -9.89 -0.62 -13.26
C TYR A 180 -10.63 -1.92 -12.93
N ASN A 181 -11.88 -2.09 -13.37
CA ASN A 181 -12.72 -3.20 -12.95
C ASN A 181 -12.26 -4.54 -13.50
N THR A 182 -11.56 -5.31 -12.70
CA THR A 182 -11.03 -6.64 -13.07
C THR A 182 -12.08 -7.76 -13.09
N TYR A 183 -13.36 -7.44 -12.90
CA TYR A 183 -14.50 -8.33 -13.18
C TYR A 183 -14.96 -8.26 -14.63
N THR A 184 -14.62 -7.18 -15.35
CA THR A 184 -15.08 -6.94 -16.72
C THR A 184 -13.93 -6.83 -17.72
N MET A 185 -12.69 -6.91 -17.28
CA MET A 185 -11.50 -6.87 -18.13
C MET A 185 -10.48 -7.94 -17.72
N VAL A 186 -9.79 -8.50 -18.70
CA VAL A 186 -8.66 -9.42 -18.50
C VAL A 186 -7.39 -8.62 -18.28
N GLY A 187 -6.49 -9.14 -17.46
CA GLY A 187 -5.20 -8.53 -17.17
C GLY A 187 -5.24 -7.50 -16.05
N LEU A 188 -4.18 -6.71 -15.96
CA LEU A 188 -4.01 -5.70 -14.92
C LEU A 188 -4.86 -4.46 -15.19
N PRO A 189 -5.33 -3.77 -14.14
CA PRO A 189 -5.97 -2.46 -14.29
C PRO A 189 -4.96 -1.42 -14.80
N LYS A 190 -5.48 -0.28 -15.26
CA LYS A 190 -4.70 0.83 -15.83
C LYS A 190 -3.61 1.38 -14.92
N GLY A 191 -3.77 1.26 -13.63
CA GLY A 191 -2.83 1.76 -12.64
C GLY A 191 -3.03 1.13 -11.27
N PRO A 192 -2.16 1.44 -10.31
CA PRO A 192 -2.30 0.99 -8.94
C PRO A 192 -3.60 1.51 -8.30
N ILE A 193 -4.10 0.79 -7.32
CA ILE A 193 -5.32 1.13 -6.57
C ILE A 193 -5.02 1.58 -5.14
N THR A 194 -3.74 1.55 -4.75
CA THR A 194 -3.21 2.02 -3.47
C THR A 194 -1.69 2.12 -3.55
N ASN A 195 -1.05 2.58 -2.47
CA ASN A 195 0.39 2.52 -2.30
C ASN A 195 0.77 1.20 -1.59
N PRO A 196 1.34 0.21 -2.30
CA PRO A 196 1.73 -1.06 -1.70
C PRO A 196 2.99 -0.92 -0.85
N GLY A 197 3.08 -1.71 0.22
CA GLY A 197 4.28 -1.85 1.03
C GLY A 197 5.35 -2.72 0.37
N ARG A 198 6.54 -2.73 1.00
CA ARG A 198 7.69 -3.55 0.55
C ARG A 198 7.35 -5.02 0.42
N GLU A 199 6.61 -5.55 1.40
CA GLU A 199 6.27 -6.97 1.44
C GLU A 199 5.31 -7.40 0.31
N ALA A 200 4.36 -6.53 -0.07
CA ALA A 200 3.47 -6.83 -1.18
C ALA A 200 4.21 -6.77 -2.53
N ILE A 201 5.11 -5.80 -2.71
CA ILE A 201 5.97 -5.71 -3.89
C ILE A 201 6.91 -6.92 -3.95
N ALA A 202 7.58 -7.26 -2.84
CA ALA A 202 8.47 -8.43 -2.77
C ALA A 202 7.72 -9.73 -3.10
N ALA A 203 6.48 -9.89 -2.63
CA ALA A 203 5.66 -11.06 -2.92
C ALA A 203 5.29 -11.19 -4.41
N VAL A 204 5.10 -10.08 -5.12
CA VAL A 204 4.87 -10.09 -6.57
C VAL A 204 6.14 -10.41 -7.35
N LEU A 205 7.29 -9.93 -6.86
CA LEU A 205 8.59 -10.17 -7.50
C LEU A 205 9.15 -11.57 -7.22
N ASP A 206 8.67 -12.24 -6.17
CA ASP A 206 9.01 -13.62 -5.82
C ASP A 206 7.76 -14.31 -5.22
N PRO A 207 6.75 -14.62 -6.08
CA PRO A 207 5.51 -15.25 -5.63
C PRO A 207 5.75 -16.69 -5.19
N ALA A 208 4.85 -17.23 -4.36
CA ALA A 208 4.87 -18.64 -4.06
C ALA A 208 4.57 -19.47 -5.32
N GLU A 209 5.32 -20.54 -5.53
CA GLU A 209 4.96 -21.56 -6.51
C GLU A 209 3.67 -22.25 -6.06
N THR A 210 2.62 -22.13 -6.85
CA THR A 210 1.32 -22.68 -6.55
C THR A 210 0.49 -22.92 -7.80
N SER A 211 -0.39 -23.90 -7.76
CA SER A 211 -1.43 -24.10 -8.78
C SER A 211 -2.73 -23.34 -8.47
N ALA A 212 -2.81 -22.66 -7.33
CA ALA A 212 -4.03 -21.97 -6.90
C ALA A 212 -4.47 -20.88 -7.89
N ARG A 213 -5.77 -20.81 -8.13
CA ARG A 213 -6.43 -19.79 -8.97
C ARG A 213 -7.64 -19.16 -8.27
N TYR A 214 -8.02 -19.72 -7.13
CA TYR A 214 -9.18 -19.29 -6.36
C TYR A 214 -8.81 -19.19 -4.88
N MET A 215 -9.46 -18.27 -4.19
CA MET A 215 -9.40 -18.17 -2.73
C MET A 215 -10.73 -17.70 -2.17
N VAL A 216 -11.01 -18.05 -0.94
CA VAL A 216 -12.15 -17.55 -0.16
C VAL A 216 -11.74 -17.53 1.31
N ALA A 217 -12.35 -16.65 2.11
CA ALA A 217 -12.11 -16.62 3.54
C ALA A 217 -12.36 -17.99 4.19
N ASP A 218 -11.46 -18.40 5.10
CA ASP A 218 -11.52 -19.70 5.77
C ASP A 218 -12.13 -19.64 7.19
N GLY A 219 -12.47 -18.43 7.63
CA GLY A 219 -13.01 -18.16 8.97
C GLY A 219 -11.99 -18.03 10.08
N THR A 220 -10.69 -18.16 9.79
CA THR A 220 -9.59 -17.93 10.77
C THR A 220 -8.95 -16.55 10.64
N GLY A 221 -9.43 -15.74 9.69
CA GLY A 221 -8.83 -14.48 9.27
C GLY A 221 -7.91 -14.62 8.06
N GLY A 222 -7.73 -15.84 7.55
CA GLY A 222 -7.00 -16.18 6.35
C GLY A 222 -7.90 -16.69 5.23
N HIS A 223 -7.29 -17.39 4.26
CA HIS A 223 -7.96 -17.88 3.07
C HIS A 223 -7.74 -19.36 2.84
N ALA A 224 -8.78 -20.04 2.34
CA ALA A 224 -8.70 -21.34 1.70
C ALA A 224 -8.42 -21.14 0.21
N PHE A 225 -7.31 -21.69 -0.26
CA PHE A 225 -6.89 -21.64 -1.66
C PHE A 225 -7.37 -22.88 -2.41
N ALA A 226 -7.64 -22.74 -3.70
CA ALA A 226 -8.07 -23.83 -4.56
C ALA A 226 -7.51 -23.69 -5.98
N GLU A 227 -7.23 -24.82 -6.63
CA GLU A 227 -6.79 -24.87 -8.02
C GLU A 227 -8.00 -24.86 -8.97
N THR A 228 -9.07 -25.59 -8.62
CA THR A 228 -10.25 -25.75 -9.46
C THR A 228 -11.46 -25.00 -8.91
N LEU A 229 -12.39 -24.66 -9.81
CA LEU A 229 -13.66 -24.04 -9.43
C LEU A 229 -14.50 -24.96 -8.53
N GLU A 230 -14.44 -26.28 -8.75
CA GLU A 230 -15.15 -27.25 -7.92
C GLU A 230 -14.65 -27.24 -6.47
N GLU A 231 -13.33 -27.24 -6.28
CA GLU A 231 -12.71 -27.13 -4.96
C GLU A 231 -13.04 -25.79 -4.30
N HIS A 232 -12.97 -24.68 -5.07
CA HIS A 232 -13.36 -23.36 -4.61
C HIS A 232 -14.82 -23.35 -4.12
N ASN A 233 -15.75 -23.92 -4.88
CA ASN A 233 -17.16 -23.98 -4.50
C ASN A 233 -17.38 -24.78 -3.20
N ARG A 234 -16.60 -25.84 -2.96
CA ARG A 234 -16.60 -26.56 -1.69
C ARG A 234 -16.11 -25.66 -0.53
N ASN A 235 -15.07 -24.89 -0.76
CA ASN A 235 -14.55 -23.94 0.24
C ASN A 235 -15.54 -22.80 0.52
N VAL A 236 -16.21 -22.28 -0.51
CA VAL A 236 -17.29 -21.27 -0.37
C VAL A 236 -18.44 -21.83 0.48
N ALA A 237 -18.87 -23.09 0.24
CA ALA A 237 -19.92 -23.71 1.03
C ALA A 237 -19.53 -23.83 2.53
N LYS A 238 -18.27 -24.20 2.82
CA LYS A 238 -17.73 -24.22 4.19
C LYS A 238 -17.74 -22.84 4.83
N TRP A 239 -17.32 -21.81 4.07
CA TRP A 239 -17.33 -20.44 4.56
C TRP A 239 -18.74 -19.95 4.91
N PHE A 240 -19.73 -20.23 4.07
CA PHE A 240 -21.13 -19.89 4.36
C PHE A 240 -21.65 -20.62 5.61
N GLU A 241 -21.27 -21.89 5.82
CA GLU A 241 -21.62 -22.61 7.04
C GLU A 241 -21.04 -21.97 8.30
N ILE A 242 -19.76 -21.57 8.27
CA ILE A 242 -19.09 -20.85 9.37
C ILE A 242 -19.83 -19.54 9.68
N ARG A 243 -20.20 -18.77 8.67
CA ARG A 243 -20.94 -17.50 8.83
C ARG A 243 -22.32 -17.72 9.44
N ARG A 244 -23.02 -18.78 9.01
CA ARG A 244 -24.32 -19.14 9.58
C ARG A 244 -24.20 -19.49 11.06
N GLN A 245 -23.20 -20.27 11.45
CA GLN A 245 -22.94 -20.61 12.85
C GLN A 245 -22.59 -19.40 13.70
N ARG A 246 -21.99 -18.36 13.11
CA ARG A 246 -21.68 -17.08 13.78
C ARG A 246 -22.84 -16.08 13.80
N GLY A 247 -23.95 -16.37 13.15
CA GLY A 247 -25.10 -15.46 13.05
C GLY A 247 -24.82 -14.23 12.16
N GLU A 248 -23.91 -14.35 11.19
CA GLU A 248 -23.50 -13.25 10.29
C GLU A 248 -24.28 -13.21 8.97
N MET A 249 -25.33 -14.04 8.84
CA MET A 249 -26.16 -14.15 7.62
C MET A 249 -27.60 -13.81 7.90
#